data_8858d953a08900dad27c9c6e2e632b31
#
_entry.id   8858d953a08900dad27c9c6e2e632b31
#
_cell.length_a   1.000
_cell.length_b   1.000
_cell.length_c   1.000
_cell.angle_alpha   90.00
_cell.angle_beta   90.00
_cell.angle_gamma   90.00
#
_symmetry.space_group_name_H-M   'P 1'
#
loop_
_entity.id
_entity.type
_entity.pdbx_description
1 polymer ?
#
loop_
_entity_poly.entity_id
_entity_poly.type
_entity_poly.pdbx_seq_one_letter_code
_entity_poly.pdbx_strand_id
1 'polypeptide(L)' 'GLMLAVYSAERTIIDCFRLAHHQGADQAYEALRRWVRQPGNQPSELLALAAASFPRNLPRVRAALEVLL' A
#
# COMPACT_ATOMS: atom_id res chain seq x y z
N GLY A 1 -21.38 -8.94 -7.42
CA GLY A 1 -20.82 -8.58 -7.39
C GLY A 1 -20.32 -8.24 -7.97
N LEU A 2 -20.47 -8.32 -8.29
CA LEU A 2 -19.76 -8.02 -8.76
C LEU A 2 -19.00 -7.15 -8.68
N MET A 3 -18.89 -6.89 -8.52
CA MET A 3 -18.14 -6.29 -8.56
C MET A 3 -17.43 -6.01 -8.28
N LEU A 4 -17.89 -6.41 -8.15
CA LEU A 4 -16.72 -6.42 -8.10
C LEU A 4 -15.86 -5.65 -7.32
N ALA A 5 -15.16 -6.08 -6.35
CA ALA A 5 -14.14 -5.24 -5.84
C ALA A 5 -13.22 -4.90 -6.97
N VAL A 6 -13.15 -3.67 -7.26
CA VAL A 6 -12.36 -3.21 -8.39
C VAL A 6 -10.89 -3.23 -8.03
N TYR A 7 -10.56 -2.92 -6.78
CA TYR A 7 -9.17 -2.84 -6.34
C TYR A 7 -8.91 -3.83 -5.22
N SER A 8 -7.72 -4.42 -5.25
CA SER A 8 -7.25 -5.21 -4.11
C SER A 8 -6.90 -4.26 -2.96
N ALA A 9 -6.76 -4.85 -1.76
CA ALA A 9 -6.33 -4.07 -0.60
C ALA A 9 -4.95 -3.47 -0.83
N GLU A 10 -4.06 -4.23 -1.47
CA GLU A 10 -2.71 -3.76 -1.76
C GLU A 10 -2.73 -2.54 -2.67
N ARG A 11 -3.57 -2.56 -3.69
CA ARG A 11 -3.67 -1.41 -4.57
C ARG A 11 -4.22 -0.19 -3.86
N THR A 12 -5.18 -0.39 -2.97
CA THR A 12 -5.73 0.71 -2.18
C THR A 12 -4.65 1.36 -1.33
N ILE A 13 -3.78 0.56 -0.74
CA ILE A 13 -2.68 1.09 0.07
C ILE A 13 -1.73 1.90 -0.78
N ILE A 14 -1.37 1.39 -1.96
CA ILE A 14 -0.48 2.12 -2.86
C ILE A 14 -1.11 3.44 -3.29
N ASP A 15 -2.42 3.45 -3.54
CA ASP A 15 -3.12 4.68 -3.88
C ASP A 15 -3.07 5.70 -2.74
N CYS A 16 -3.15 5.23 -1.50
CA CYS A 16 -2.99 6.13 -0.35
C CYS A 16 -1.63 6.83 -0.38
N PHE A 17 -0.57 6.10 -0.73
CA PHE A 17 0.75 6.72 -0.84
C PHE A 17 0.85 7.66 -2.03
N ARG A 18 0.21 7.31 -3.15
CA ARG A 18 0.19 8.19 -4.32
C ARG A 18 -0.47 9.53 -4.02
N LEU A 19 -1.51 9.51 -3.19
CA LEU A 19 -2.29 10.69 -2.88
C LEU A 19 -1.92 11.33 -1.55
N ALA A 20 -0.81 10.88 -0.94
CA ALA A 20 -0.43 11.33 0.39
C ALA A 20 -0.21 12.83 0.44
N HIS A 21 0.25 13.44 -0.65
CA HIS A 21 0.49 14.88 -0.67
C HIS A 21 -0.81 15.68 -0.64
N HIS A 22 -1.94 15.05 -0.95
CA HIS A 22 -3.26 15.68 -0.85
C HIS A 22 -3.96 15.35 0.46
N GLN A 23 -3.76 14.13 0.94
CA GLN A 23 -4.53 13.60 2.06
C GLN A 23 -3.73 13.51 3.35
N GLY A 24 -2.41 13.65 3.26
CA GLY A 24 -1.54 13.49 4.41
C GLY A 24 -0.93 12.11 4.48
N ALA A 25 0.37 12.07 4.81
CA ALA A 25 1.10 10.82 4.88
C ALA A 25 0.62 9.92 6.00
N ASP A 26 0.04 10.51 7.06
CA ASP A 26 -0.42 9.74 8.21
C ASP A 26 -1.46 8.71 7.84
N GLN A 27 -2.37 9.05 6.91
CA GLN A 27 -3.41 8.12 6.49
C GLN A 27 -2.81 6.95 5.72
N ALA A 28 -1.80 7.20 4.91
CA ALA A 28 -1.13 6.14 4.16
C ALA A 28 -0.42 5.18 5.11
N TYR A 29 0.28 5.71 6.10
CA TYR A 29 0.97 4.88 7.08
C TYR A 29 -0.02 4.06 7.91
N GLU A 30 -1.13 4.66 8.30
CA GLU A 30 -2.13 3.94 9.08
C GLU A 30 -2.74 2.79 8.28
N ALA A 31 -3.05 3.02 7.01
CA ALA A 31 -3.59 1.97 6.15
C ALA A 31 -2.59 0.82 5.99
N LEU A 32 -1.32 1.16 5.78
CA LEU A 32 -0.28 0.15 5.64
C LEU A 32 -0.09 -0.64 6.94
N ARG A 33 -0.09 0.05 8.06
CA ARG A 33 0.09 -0.60 9.36
C ARG A 33 -1.01 -1.63 9.61
N ARG A 34 -2.26 -1.27 9.31
CA ARG A 34 -3.38 -2.20 9.48
C ARG A 34 -3.26 -3.39 8.55
N TRP A 35 -2.85 -3.14 7.32
CA TRP A 35 -2.71 -4.21 6.35
C TRP A 35 -1.62 -5.21 6.76
N VAL A 36 -0.49 -4.69 7.24
CA VAL A 36 0.63 -5.55 7.65
C VAL A 36 0.24 -6.47 8.80
N ARG A 37 -0.64 -5.99 9.68
CA ARG A 37 -1.04 -6.77 10.85
C ARG A 37 -2.02 -7.89 10.53
N GLN A 38 -2.64 -7.87 9.36
CA GLN A 38 -3.61 -8.88 8.99
C GLN A 38 -2.91 -10.17 8.62
N PRO A 39 -3.39 -11.32 9.14
CA PRO A 39 -2.79 -12.60 8.78
C PRO A 39 -2.89 -12.87 7.30
N GLY A 40 -1.85 -13.47 6.74
CA GLY A 40 -1.83 -13.82 5.32
C GLY A 40 -1.36 -12.73 4.39
N ASN A 41 -1.27 -11.48 4.84
CA ASN A 41 -0.75 -10.42 4.00
C ASN A 41 0.77 -10.44 4.01
N GLN A 42 1.37 -10.34 2.84
CA GLN A 42 2.82 -10.42 2.69
C GLN A 42 3.36 -9.13 2.09
N PRO A 43 4.29 -8.46 2.79
CA PRO A 43 4.88 -7.23 2.26
C PRO A 43 5.54 -7.40 0.90
N SER A 44 6.08 -8.58 0.60
CA SER A 44 6.71 -8.82 -0.70
C SER A 44 5.70 -8.70 -1.83
N GLU A 45 4.46 -9.10 -1.62
CA GLU A 45 3.42 -8.97 -2.63
C GLU A 45 3.06 -7.52 -2.89
N LEU A 46 3.00 -6.72 -1.82
CA LEU A 46 2.75 -5.29 -1.96
C LEU A 46 3.87 -4.61 -2.74
N LEU A 47 5.12 -4.95 -2.43
CA LEU A 47 6.25 -4.40 -3.14
C LEU A 47 6.27 -4.83 -4.60
N ALA A 48 5.90 -6.07 -4.89
CA ALA A 48 5.84 -6.55 -6.27
C ALA A 48 4.81 -5.78 -7.07
N LEU A 49 3.64 -5.54 -6.49
CA LEU A 49 2.61 -4.77 -7.17
C LEU A 49 3.06 -3.34 -7.41
N ALA A 50 3.69 -2.72 -6.42
CA ALA A 50 4.19 -1.37 -6.57
C ALA A 50 5.24 -1.28 -7.67
N ALA A 51 6.14 -2.25 -7.72
CA ALA A 51 7.18 -2.27 -8.75
C ALA A 51 6.59 -2.45 -10.15
N ALA A 52 5.55 -3.28 -10.27
CA ALA A 52 4.96 -3.58 -11.56
C ALA A 52 4.07 -2.45 -12.09
N SER A 53 3.27 -1.85 -11.20
CA SER A 53 2.23 -0.91 -11.64
C SER A 53 2.49 0.52 -11.21
N PHE A 54 3.24 0.73 -10.16
CA PHE A 54 3.45 2.06 -9.59
C PHE A 54 4.91 2.27 -9.19
N PRO A 55 5.84 2.14 -10.13
CA PRO A 55 7.27 2.15 -9.79
C PRO A 55 7.74 3.45 -9.14
N ARG A 56 7.06 4.56 -9.43
CA ARG A 56 7.43 5.83 -8.81
C ARG A 56 7.13 5.86 -7.31
N ASN A 57 6.18 5.04 -6.88
CA ASN A 57 5.79 4.99 -5.48
C ASN A 57 6.50 3.89 -4.71
N LEU A 58 7.21 3.02 -5.41
CA LEU A 58 7.91 1.92 -4.77
C LEU A 58 8.86 2.37 -3.66
N PRO A 59 9.70 3.40 -3.84
CA PRO A 59 10.59 3.81 -2.75
C PRO A 59 9.84 4.25 -1.50
N ARG A 60 8.71 4.92 -1.67
CA ARG A 60 7.92 5.37 -0.52
C ARG A 60 7.28 4.22 0.22
N VAL A 61 6.70 3.28 -0.51
CA VAL A 61 6.08 2.10 0.08
C VAL A 61 7.15 1.27 0.80
N ARG A 62 8.28 1.09 0.17
CA ARG A 62 9.39 0.33 0.73
C ARG A 62 9.89 0.96 2.02
N ALA A 63 10.10 2.26 2.01
CA ALA A 63 10.57 2.97 3.20
C ALA A 63 9.57 2.85 4.35
N ALA A 64 8.28 2.96 4.04
CA ALA A 64 7.24 2.83 5.05
C ALA A 64 7.23 1.42 5.65
N LEU A 65 7.39 0.40 4.81
CA LEU A 65 7.47 -0.98 5.31
C LEU A 65 8.66 -1.18 6.22
N GLU A 66 9.80 -0.60 5.88
CA GLU A 66 11.00 -0.71 6.71
C GLU A 66 10.79 -0.09 8.08
N VAL A 67 10.03 0.98 8.16
CA VAL A 67 9.71 1.61 9.45
C VAL A 67 8.77 0.73 10.27
N LEU A 68 7.79 0.10 9.61
CA LEU A 68 6.74 -0.65 10.30
C LEU A 68 7.14 -2.08 10.63
N LEU A 69 8.09 -2.63 9.92
CA LEU A 69 8.56 -3.99 10.18
C LEU A 69 9.81 -3.96 11.05
#